data_531c0959a688943e7aecb1613642d08d
#
_entry.id   531c0959a688943e7aecb1613642d08d
#
_cell.length_a   1.000
_cell.length_b   1.000
_cell.length_c   1.000
_cell.angle_alpha   90.00
_cell.angle_beta   90.00
_cell.angle_gamma   90.00
#
_symmetry.space_group_name_H-M   'P 1'
#
loop_
_entity.id
_entity.type
_entity.pdbx_description
1 polymer ?
#
loop_
_entity_poly.entity_id
_entity_poly.type
_entity_poly.pdbx_seq_one_letter_code
_entity_poly.pdbx_strand_id
1 'polypeptide(L)'
;LSVTAQSVPVNLDKVEVNGVELNPWQSTSLSVQRNDQLEVRIELVAYGNADNLELQAFLSGYEYNDVERISASTAAFSVSDQRKYVKKLTLKLPENLEKDNYKLRLVLSDRNGPTLNWDYSLSIDVPRHRLRLEDVLLSPGSSVRAGDALLVKARLQNKGEKDERDVKVTASLGDLASQSAYLDIVKSEDEKETEELFLRVPK
;
A
#
# COMPACT_ATOMS: atom_id res chain seq x y z
N LEU A 1 32.80 37.06 -12.96
CA LEU A 1 31.75 36.50 -12.08
C LEU A 1 31.50 35.06 -12.54
N SER A 2 32.10 34.12 -11.84
CA SER A 2 31.81 32.66 -12.06
C SER A 2 30.61 32.36 -11.18
N VAL A 3 29.47 32.10 -11.79
CA VAL A 3 28.30 31.48 -11.11
C VAL A 3 28.57 29.99 -11.06
N THR A 4 29.03 29.51 -9.93
CA THR A 4 29.10 28.07 -9.66
C THR A 4 27.67 27.63 -9.32
N ALA A 5 27.09 26.77 -10.13
CA ALA A 5 25.82 26.11 -9.81
C ALA A 5 26.06 25.28 -8.53
N GLN A 6 25.45 25.68 -7.42
CA GLN A 6 25.59 25.00 -6.14
C GLN A 6 24.73 23.75 -6.21
N SER A 7 25.35 22.57 -6.33
CA SER A 7 24.64 21.29 -6.28
C SER A 7 24.30 20.95 -4.84
N VAL A 8 23.15 20.30 -4.62
CA VAL A 8 22.81 19.76 -3.29
C VAL A 8 23.90 18.75 -2.88
N PRO A 9 24.59 18.96 -1.73
CA PRO A 9 25.75 18.14 -1.35
C PRO A 9 25.32 16.79 -0.72
N VAL A 10 24.52 16.01 -1.46
CA VAL A 10 23.96 14.75 -0.99
C VAL A 10 24.03 13.70 -2.10
N ASN A 11 24.46 12.52 -1.75
CA ASN A 11 24.38 11.33 -2.60
C ASN A 11 23.28 10.39 -2.10
N LEU A 12 22.61 9.74 -3.02
CA LEU A 12 21.69 8.64 -2.74
C LEU A 12 22.52 7.36 -2.56
N ASP A 13 22.42 6.73 -1.40
CA ASP A 13 23.12 5.49 -1.07
C ASP A 13 22.26 4.25 -1.38
N LYS A 14 21.00 4.29 -0.93
CA LYS A 14 20.11 3.13 -1.06
C LYS A 14 18.64 3.57 -1.12
N VAL A 15 17.84 2.84 -1.89
CA VAL A 15 16.38 2.97 -1.90
C VAL A 15 15.76 1.60 -1.76
N GLU A 16 14.79 1.48 -0.86
CA GLU A 16 13.98 0.28 -0.67
C GLU A 16 12.49 0.64 -0.78
N VAL A 17 11.72 -0.26 -1.36
CA VAL A 17 10.25 -0.20 -1.34
C VAL A 17 9.72 -1.48 -0.72
N ASN A 18 8.96 -1.35 0.38
CA ASN A 18 8.46 -2.48 1.18
C ASN A 18 9.57 -3.49 1.54
N GLY A 19 10.77 -2.98 1.85
CA GLY A 19 11.94 -3.81 2.19
C GLY A 19 12.68 -4.43 1.00
N VAL A 20 12.24 -4.19 -0.23
CA VAL A 20 12.92 -4.63 -1.45
C VAL A 20 13.81 -3.51 -1.96
N GLU A 21 15.12 -3.77 -2.08
CA GLU A 21 16.09 -2.81 -2.60
C GLU A 21 15.88 -2.57 -4.10
N LEU A 22 15.85 -1.30 -4.50
CA LEU A 22 15.69 -0.90 -5.89
C LEU A 22 17.03 -0.75 -6.59
N ASN A 23 17.09 -1.24 -7.83
CA ASN A 23 18.22 -1.03 -8.72
C ASN A 23 17.81 -0.02 -9.82
N PRO A 24 18.53 1.11 -10.00
CA PRO A 24 18.17 2.10 -11.03
C PRO A 24 18.29 1.57 -12.47
N TRP A 25 19.00 0.47 -12.68
CA TRP A 25 19.25 -0.11 -14.00
C TRP A 25 18.33 -1.29 -14.35
N GLN A 26 17.47 -1.71 -13.41
CA GLN A 26 16.58 -2.86 -13.60
C GLN A 26 15.19 -2.53 -13.06
N SER A 27 14.16 -3.08 -13.72
CA SER A 27 12.81 -3.02 -13.19
C SER A 27 12.68 -3.98 -12.01
N THR A 28 12.15 -3.48 -10.90
CA THR A 28 11.91 -4.27 -9.68
C THR A 28 10.45 -4.71 -9.65
N SER A 29 10.21 -6.01 -9.53
CA SER A 29 8.86 -6.56 -9.38
C SER A 29 8.39 -6.44 -7.94
N LEU A 30 7.21 -5.88 -7.76
CA LEU A 30 6.55 -5.73 -6.47
C LEU A 30 5.15 -6.35 -6.54
N SER A 31 4.81 -7.22 -5.59
CA SER A 31 3.44 -7.69 -5.40
C SER A 31 2.79 -6.84 -4.32
N VAL A 32 1.75 -6.11 -4.71
CA VAL A 32 1.04 -5.17 -3.83
C VAL A 32 -0.47 -5.41 -3.89
N GLN A 33 -1.18 -4.92 -2.89
CA GLN A 33 -2.65 -4.94 -2.88
C GLN A 33 -3.17 -3.55 -3.24
N ARG A 34 -4.35 -3.52 -3.84
CA ARG A 34 -5.09 -2.28 -4.04
C ARG A 34 -5.41 -1.62 -2.70
N ASN A 35 -5.41 -0.29 -2.68
CA ASN A 35 -5.62 0.52 -1.47
C ASN A 35 -4.60 0.24 -0.34
N ASP A 36 -3.46 -0.34 -0.69
CA ASP A 36 -2.34 -0.57 0.23
C ASP A 36 -1.38 0.62 0.24
N GLN A 37 -0.32 0.54 1.01
CA GLN A 37 0.71 1.57 1.12
C GLN A 37 2.06 1.02 0.67
N LEU A 38 2.81 1.84 -0.09
CA LEU A 38 4.21 1.59 -0.35
C LEU A 38 5.06 2.40 0.64
N GLU A 39 5.81 1.72 1.49
CA GLU A 39 6.84 2.36 2.30
C GLU A 39 8.11 2.50 1.45
N VAL A 40 8.50 3.73 1.14
CA VAL A 40 9.75 4.05 0.44
C VAL A 40 10.75 4.49 1.49
N ARG A 41 11.80 3.69 1.69
CA ARG A 41 12.92 3.98 2.59
C ARG A 41 14.12 4.42 1.77
N ILE A 42 14.65 5.60 2.08
CA ILE A 42 15.70 6.26 1.32
C ILE A 42 16.88 6.55 2.27
N GLU A 43 18.07 6.09 1.89
CA GLU A 43 19.33 6.38 2.59
C GLU A 43 20.13 7.42 1.79
N LEU A 44 20.47 8.50 2.45
CA LEU A 44 21.21 9.62 1.90
C LEU A 44 22.54 9.77 2.63
N VAL A 45 23.60 10.12 1.90
CA VAL A 45 24.91 10.48 2.46
C VAL A 45 25.23 11.91 2.08
N ALA A 46 25.41 12.77 3.08
CA ALA A 46 25.83 14.14 2.87
C ALA A 46 27.37 14.23 2.79
N TYR A 47 27.86 15.03 1.84
CA TYR A 47 29.25 15.38 1.69
C TYR A 47 29.48 16.91 1.82
N GLY A 48 28.55 17.57 2.46
CA GLY A 48 28.56 19.00 2.82
C GLY A 48 27.33 19.32 3.65
N ASN A 49 27.24 20.58 4.09
CA ASN A 49 26.10 21.08 4.85
C ASN A 49 25.07 21.68 3.89
N ALA A 50 23.79 21.41 4.15
CA ALA A 50 22.66 22.04 3.46
C ALA A 50 21.45 22.10 4.38
N ASP A 51 20.67 23.18 4.24
CA ASP A 51 19.47 23.43 5.01
C ASP A 51 18.24 23.48 4.09
N ASN A 52 17.05 23.32 4.68
CA ASN A 52 15.77 23.42 3.99
C ASN A 52 15.60 22.44 2.81
N LEU A 53 16.19 21.27 2.92
CA LEU A 53 16.00 20.20 1.96
C LEU A 53 14.62 19.57 2.12
N GLU A 54 13.97 19.26 1.01
CA GLU A 54 12.73 18.48 0.95
C GLU A 54 12.91 17.31 0.00
N LEU A 55 12.56 16.11 0.47
CA LEU A 55 12.56 14.90 -0.33
C LEU A 55 11.13 14.53 -0.68
N GLN A 56 10.87 14.38 -1.98
CA GLN A 56 9.58 13.99 -2.51
C GLN A 56 9.70 12.67 -3.27
N ALA A 57 8.69 11.83 -3.14
CA ALA A 57 8.52 10.62 -3.93
C ALA A 57 7.25 10.72 -4.77
N PHE A 58 7.34 10.33 -6.03
CA PHE A 58 6.24 10.30 -6.97
C PHE A 58 6.15 8.92 -7.60
N LEU A 59 4.96 8.34 -7.58
CA LEU A 59 4.63 7.15 -8.34
C LEU A 59 3.69 7.53 -9.46
N SER A 60 4.03 7.19 -10.70
CA SER A 60 3.20 7.42 -11.88
C SER A 60 3.16 6.16 -12.73
N GLY A 61 2.00 5.88 -13.32
CA GLY A 61 1.86 4.85 -14.35
C GLY A 61 2.60 5.19 -15.64
N TYR A 62 2.76 4.21 -16.51
CA TYR A 62 3.29 4.42 -17.85
C TYR A 62 2.21 5.05 -18.78
N GLU A 63 2.57 5.62 -19.91
CA GLU A 63 1.86 6.58 -20.77
C GLU A 63 0.32 6.41 -21.00
N TYR A 64 -0.28 5.28 -20.64
CA TYR A 64 -1.71 4.98 -20.86
C TYR A 64 -2.47 4.58 -19.59
N ASN A 65 -1.87 4.79 -18.43
CA ASN A 65 -2.50 4.42 -17.17
C ASN A 65 -3.19 5.66 -16.57
N ASP A 66 -4.51 5.62 -16.41
CA ASP A 66 -5.35 6.69 -15.85
C ASP A 66 -5.15 6.89 -14.34
N VAL A 67 -4.15 6.22 -13.74
CA VAL A 67 -3.83 6.40 -12.31
C VAL A 67 -3.23 7.79 -12.10
N GLU A 68 -3.91 8.61 -11.33
CA GLU A 68 -3.41 9.90 -10.89
C GLU A 68 -2.04 9.77 -10.21
N ARG A 69 -1.17 10.75 -10.44
CA ARG A 69 0.16 10.81 -9.85
C ARG A 69 0.09 10.82 -8.33
N ILE A 70 0.57 9.74 -7.72
CA ILE A 70 0.64 9.60 -6.27
C ILE A 70 1.93 10.23 -5.77
N SER A 71 1.87 11.00 -4.69
CA SER A 71 3.06 11.64 -4.15
C SER A 71 3.07 11.66 -2.61
N ALA A 72 4.27 11.71 -2.07
CA ALA A 72 4.53 11.95 -0.66
C ALA A 72 5.79 12.81 -0.52
N SER A 73 5.85 13.65 0.51
CA SER A 73 7.02 14.49 0.81
C SER A 73 7.38 14.45 2.28
N THR A 74 8.66 14.73 2.58
CA THR A 74 9.13 14.96 3.95
C THR A 74 8.84 16.41 4.36
N ALA A 75 8.82 16.66 5.66
CA ALA A 75 9.07 18.02 6.14
C ALA A 75 10.50 18.45 5.74
N ALA A 76 10.73 19.78 5.69
CA ALA A 76 12.05 20.30 5.45
C ALA A 76 13.05 19.83 6.51
N PHE A 77 14.26 19.50 6.08
CA PHE A 77 15.33 19.01 6.95
C PHE A 77 16.68 19.57 6.54
N SER A 78 17.63 19.50 7.48
CA SER A 78 19.03 19.86 7.24
C SER A 78 19.92 18.66 7.23
N VAL A 79 21.03 18.75 6.52
CA VAL A 79 22.08 17.74 6.50
C VAL A 79 23.41 18.35 6.88
N SER A 80 24.27 17.54 7.51
CA SER A 80 25.64 17.90 7.88
C SER A 80 26.62 17.00 7.17
N ASP A 81 27.79 17.55 6.89
CA ASP A 81 28.88 16.83 6.22
C ASP A 81 29.20 15.48 6.85
N GLN A 82 29.50 14.49 6.02
CA GLN A 82 29.89 13.12 6.37
C GLN A 82 28.86 12.35 7.22
N ARG A 83 27.57 12.71 7.13
CA ARG A 83 26.49 12.00 7.85
C ARG A 83 25.57 11.25 6.92
N LYS A 84 25.08 10.11 7.43
CA LYS A 84 24.01 9.34 6.79
C LYS A 84 22.66 9.74 7.37
N TYR A 85 21.66 9.79 6.50
CA TYR A 85 20.27 10.11 6.84
C TYR A 85 19.35 9.05 6.24
N VAL A 86 18.38 8.62 7.01
CA VAL A 86 17.31 7.73 6.54
C VAL A 86 16.01 8.52 6.53
N LYS A 87 15.36 8.53 5.38
CA LYS A 87 14.01 9.11 5.22
C LYS A 87 13.03 8.01 4.83
N LYS A 88 11.82 8.13 5.33
CA LYS A 88 10.71 7.24 5.00
C LYS A 88 9.57 8.06 4.44
N LEU A 89 9.00 7.60 3.34
CA LEU A 89 7.84 8.18 2.69
C LEU A 89 6.81 7.07 2.48
N THR A 90 5.54 7.40 2.65
CA THR A 90 4.45 6.47 2.46
C THR A 90 3.58 6.95 1.31
N LEU A 91 3.51 6.15 0.25
CA LEU A 91 2.65 6.38 -0.90
C LEU A 91 1.40 5.51 -0.77
N LYS A 92 0.23 6.13 -0.74
CA LYS A 92 -1.05 5.42 -0.67
C LYS A 92 -1.47 5.01 -2.08
N LEU A 93 -1.58 3.70 -2.32
CA LEU A 93 -2.01 3.17 -3.61
C LEU A 93 -3.53 3.33 -3.79
N PRO A 94 -4.00 3.66 -5.00
CA PRO A 94 -5.42 3.78 -5.27
C PRO A 94 -6.11 2.41 -5.32
N GLU A 95 -7.43 2.44 -5.24
CA GLU A 95 -8.26 1.23 -5.34
C GLU A 95 -8.27 0.62 -6.74
N ASN A 96 -8.11 1.47 -7.76
CA ASN A 96 -8.07 1.08 -9.18
C ASN A 96 -6.65 0.80 -9.67
N LEU A 97 -5.70 0.49 -8.79
CA LEU A 97 -4.33 0.14 -9.20
C LEU A 97 -4.35 -1.09 -10.12
N GLU A 98 -3.75 -0.97 -11.28
CA GLU A 98 -3.64 -2.05 -12.26
C GLU A 98 -2.26 -2.70 -12.22
N LYS A 99 -2.20 -3.96 -12.70
CA LYS A 99 -0.93 -4.62 -12.96
C LYS A 99 -0.26 -3.97 -14.15
N ASP A 100 0.83 -3.22 -13.92
CA ASP A 100 1.54 -2.50 -14.96
C ASP A 100 2.97 -2.13 -14.52
N ASN A 101 3.67 -1.44 -15.40
CA ASN A 101 4.94 -0.81 -15.11
C ASN A 101 4.71 0.62 -14.62
N TYR A 102 5.37 0.95 -13.54
CA TYR A 102 5.30 2.25 -12.88
C TYR A 102 6.69 2.85 -12.77
N LYS A 103 6.74 4.17 -12.70
CA LYS A 103 7.96 4.92 -12.44
C LYS A 103 7.89 5.52 -11.04
N LEU A 104 8.82 5.15 -10.19
CA LEU A 104 9.07 5.84 -8.91
C LEU A 104 10.16 6.89 -9.15
N ARG A 105 9.79 8.15 -9.01
CA ARG A 105 10.73 9.28 -9.06
C ARG A 105 10.93 9.85 -7.68
N LEU A 106 12.18 9.97 -7.27
CA LEU A 106 12.60 10.69 -6.07
C LEU A 106 13.18 12.03 -6.47
N VAL A 107 12.77 13.08 -5.78
CA VAL A 107 13.24 14.45 -6.01
C VAL A 107 13.72 15.02 -4.67
N LEU A 108 14.99 15.34 -4.57
CA LEU A 108 15.56 16.08 -3.44
C LEU A 108 15.79 17.53 -3.90
N SER A 109 15.09 18.46 -3.30
CA SER A 109 15.17 19.87 -3.63
C SER A 109 15.64 20.70 -2.44
N ASP A 110 16.47 21.70 -2.72
CA ASP A 110 16.68 22.85 -1.84
C ASP A 110 15.66 23.92 -2.24
N ARG A 111 15.05 24.58 -1.27
CA ARG A 111 14.00 25.59 -1.46
C ARG A 111 14.43 26.75 -2.38
N ASN A 112 15.74 27.01 -2.48
CA ASN A 112 16.31 28.13 -3.24
C ASN A 112 17.36 27.68 -4.28
N GLY A 113 17.47 26.38 -4.55
CA GLY A 113 18.59 25.84 -5.29
C GLY A 113 18.27 24.65 -6.21
N PRO A 114 19.30 23.93 -6.59
CA PRO A 114 19.22 22.82 -7.52
C PRO A 114 18.45 21.64 -6.95
N THR A 115 17.92 20.80 -7.85
CA THR A 115 17.25 19.55 -7.54
C THR A 115 18.08 18.37 -7.98
N LEU A 116 18.04 17.27 -7.20
CA LEU A 116 18.52 15.95 -7.59
C LEU A 116 17.33 15.05 -7.87
N ASN A 117 17.39 14.29 -8.96
CA ASN A 117 16.32 13.38 -9.36
C ASN A 117 16.87 11.97 -9.54
N TRP A 118 16.10 10.97 -9.08
CA TRP A 118 16.39 9.55 -9.29
C TRP A 118 15.12 8.85 -9.73
N ASP A 119 15.20 8.10 -10.81
CA ASP A 119 14.10 7.36 -11.39
C ASP A 119 14.32 5.85 -11.25
N TYR A 120 13.29 5.13 -10.83
CA TYR A 120 13.27 3.68 -10.71
C TYR A 120 12.07 3.12 -11.46
N SER A 121 12.28 2.01 -12.16
CA SER A 121 11.21 1.27 -12.81
C SER A 121 10.68 0.19 -11.87
N LEU A 122 9.38 0.16 -11.66
CA LEU A 122 8.67 -0.83 -10.86
C LEU A 122 7.70 -1.59 -11.75
N SER A 123 7.72 -2.92 -11.68
CA SER A 123 6.67 -3.75 -12.25
C SER A 123 5.74 -4.16 -11.10
N ILE A 124 4.57 -3.55 -11.05
CA ILE A 124 3.58 -3.81 -10.00
C ILE A 124 2.65 -4.92 -10.44
N ASP A 125 2.56 -5.97 -9.63
CA ASP A 125 1.66 -7.09 -9.81
C ASP A 125 0.57 -7.05 -8.73
N VAL A 126 -0.69 -7.08 -9.16
CA VAL A 126 -1.87 -7.14 -8.29
C VAL A 126 -2.39 -8.58 -8.28
N PRO A 127 -2.67 -9.19 -7.12
CA PRO A 127 -3.18 -10.55 -7.06
C PRO A 127 -4.47 -10.71 -7.88
N ARG A 128 -4.54 -11.76 -8.71
CA ARG A 128 -5.74 -12.05 -9.51
C ARG A 128 -6.94 -12.38 -8.65
N HIS A 129 -6.74 -13.16 -7.59
CA HIS A 129 -7.78 -13.65 -6.69
C HIS A 129 -7.45 -13.22 -5.27
N ARG A 130 -8.26 -12.37 -4.67
CA ARG A 130 -8.06 -11.94 -3.29
C ARG A 130 -9.33 -11.43 -2.66
N LEU A 131 -9.88 -12.24 -1.77
CA LEU A 131 -10.96 -11.83 -0.87
C LEU A 131 -10.37 -11.39 0.47
N ARG A 132 -10.91 -10.33 1.03
CA ARG A 132 -10.64 -9.84 2.37
C ARG A 132 -11.93 -9.79 3.17
N LEU A 133 -11.88 -10.29 4.40
CA LEU A 133 -12.92 -10.09 5.39
C LEU A 133 -12.72 -8.70 5.99
N GLU A 134 -13.66 -7.78 5.70
CA GLU A 134 -13.58 -6.40 6.18
C GLU A 134 -14.20 -6.26 7.56
N ASP A 135 -15.34 -6.91 7.79
CA ASP A 135 -16.07 -6.78 9.04
C ASP A 135 -16.88 -8.04 9.36
N VAL A 136 -17.15 -8.25 10.64
CA VAL A 136 -18.03 -9.29 11.16
C VAL A 136 -19.01 -8.67 12.16
N LEU A 137 -20.27 -8.65 11.79
CA LEU A 137 -21.35 -8.14 12.62
C LEU A 137 -21.96 -9.29 13.42
N LEU A 138 -22.03 -9.10 14.72
CA LEU A 138 -22.57 -10.08 15.67
C LEU A 138 -23.82 -9.51 16.36
N SER A 139 -24.90 -10.28 16.39
CA SER A 139 -26.13 -9.91 17.10
C SER A 139 -26.58 -11.07 18.02
N PRO A 140 -26.91 -10.78 19.30
CA PRO A 140 -27.03 -9.49 19.96
C PRO A 140 -25.69 -8.85 20.37
N GLY A 141 -24.56 -9.50 20.14
CA GLY A 141 -23.22 -8.99 20.45
C GLY A 141 -22.20 -10.13 20.58
N SER A 142 -21.02 -9.85 21.12
CA SER A 142 -19.94 -10.82 21.29
C SER A 142 -20.15 -11.83 22.44
N SER A 143 -21.24 -11.70 23.19
CA SER A 143 -21.59 -12.57 24.33
C SER A 143 -23.01 -13.08 24.16
N VAL A 144 -23.19 -14.39 24.19
CA VAL A 144 -24.47 -15.09 24.02
C VAL A 144 -24.60 -16.15 25.11
N ARG A 145 -25.82 -16.33 25.64
CA ARG A 145 -26.12 -17.36 26.65
C ARG A 145 -26.26 -18.74 26.01
N ALA A 146 -25.94 -19.77 26.76
CA ALA A 146 -26.23 -21.13 26.35
C ALA A 146 -27.72 -21.32 26.07
N GLY A 147 -28.04 -21.92 24.95
CA GLY A 147 -29.41 -22.11 24.44
C GLY A 147 -29.93 -21.01 23.52
N ASP A 148 -29.32 -19.83 23.51
CA ASP A 148 -29.68 -18.74 22.61
C ASP A 148 -28.99 -18.88 21.24
N ALA A 149 -29.28 -17.97 20.33
CA ALA A 149 -28.68 -17.91 19.00
C ALA A 149 -27.76 -16.70 18.84
N LEU A 150 -26.66 -16.92 18.13
CA LEU A 150 -25.79 -15.87 17.63
C LEU A 150 -26.03 -15.70 16.11
N LEU A 151 -26.43 -14.52 15.71
CA LEU A 151 -26.50 -14.13 14.30
C LEU A 151 -25.16 -13.53 13.90
N VAL A 152 -24.60 -14.03 12.80
CA VAL A 152 -23.33 -13.57 12.24
C VAL A 152 -23.54 -13.10 10.81
N LYS A 153 -23.07 -11.91 10.49
CA LYS A 153 -23.03 -11.38 9.14
C LYS A 153 -21.61 -10.95 8.80
N ALA A 154 -21.09 -11.40 7.69
CA ALA A 154 -19.73 -11.09 7.25
C ALA A 154 -19.76 -10.16 6.04
N ARG A 155 -18.91 -9.15 6.04
CA ARG A 155 -18.64 -8.28 4.92
C ARG A 155 -17.30 -8.62 4.30
N LEU A 156 -17.31 -8.89 3.00
CA LEU A 156 -16.15 -9.27 2.20
C LEU A 156 -15.90 -8.22 1.12
N GLN A 157 -14.64 -7.89 0.90
CA GLN A 157 -14.19 -7.08 -0.23
C GLN A 157 -13.31 -7.93 -1.16
N ASN A 158 -13.55 -7.84 -2.46
CA ASN A 158 -12.68 -8.44 -3.45
C ASN A 158 -11.60 -7.42 -3.88
N LYS A 159 -10.36 -7.65 -3.44
CA LYS A 159 -9.18 -6.85 -3.78
C LYS A 159 -8.36 -7.44 -4.93
N GLY A 160 -8.86 -8.51 -5.57
CA GLY A 160 -8.26 -9.14 -6.75
C GLY A 160 -8.71 -8.48 -8.05
N GLU A 161 -8.00 -8.80 -9.14
CA GLU A 161 -8.38 -8.36 -10.49
C GLU A 161 -9.62 -9.06 -11.04
N LYS A 162 -9.92 -10.27 -10.54
CA LYS A 162 -10.98 -11.13 -11.06
C LYS A 162 -12.19 -11.17 -10.14
N ASP A 163 -13.36 -11.32 -10.77
CA ASP A 163 -14.57 -11.64 -10.04
C ASP A 163 -14.44 -13.01 -9.38
N GLU A 164 -14.81 -13.06 -8.09
CA GLU A 164 -14.88 -14.31 -7.34
C GLU A 164 -16.29 -14.88 -7.42
N ARG A 165 -16.40 -16.17 -7.70
CA ARG A 165 -17.67 -16.86 -7.84
C ARG A 165 -17.80 -17.98 -6.82
N ASP A 166 -19.03 -18.30 -6.45
CA ASP A 166 -19.37 -19.40 -5.52
C ASP A 166 -18.60 -19.30 -4.19
N VAL A 167 -18.47 -18.07 -3.67
CA VAL A 167 -17.71 -17.79 -2.44
C VAL A 167 -18.46 -18.35 -1.25
N LYS A 168 -17.90 -19.37 -0.61
CA LYS A 168 -18.43 -19.94 0.63
C LYS A 168 -17.85 -19.23 1.84
N VAL A 169 -18.72 -18.67 2.67
CA VAL A 169 -18.35 -18.08 3.96
C VAL A 169 -18.90 -18.96 5.07
N THR A 170 -18.02 -19.40 5.96
CA THR A 170 -18.40 -20.25 7.10
C THR A 170 -18.12 -19.52 8.40
N ALA A 171 -19.13 -19.39 9.24
CA ALA A 171 -18.98 -18.99 10.62
C ALA A 171 -19.03 -20.22 11.54
N SER A 172 -18.13 -20.31 12.49
CA SER A 172 -18.08 -21.41 13.46
C SER A 172 -17.84 -20.91 14.89
N LEU A 173 -18.46 -21.53 15.84
CA LEU A 173 -18.27 -21.29 17.26
C LEU A 173 -17.52 -22.50 17.87
N GLY A 174 -16.20 -22.54 17.65
CA GLY A 174 -15.40 -23.72 17.96
C GLY A 174 -16.00 -24.94 17.27
N ASP A 175 -16.10 -26.05 18.03
CA ASP A 175 -16.74 -27.30 17.58
C ASP A 175 -18.24 -27.36 17.90
N LEU A 176 -18.82 -26.30 18.50
CA LEU A 176 -20.18 -26.30 19.02
C LEU A 176 -21.24 -26.05 17.96
N ALA A 177 -20.98 -25.14 17.02
CA ALA A 177 -21.90 -24.78 15.96
C ALA A 177 -21.15 -24.26 14.74
N SER A 178 -21.67 -24.53 13.55
CA SER A 178 -21.14 -24.02 12.29
C SER A 178 -22.27 -23.80 11.29
N GLN A 179 -22.17 -22.70 10.53
CA GLN A 179 -23.12 -22.36 9.47
C GLN A 179 -22.39 -21.72 8.31
N SER A 180 -22.89 -21.92 7.09
CA SER A 180 -22.28 -21.36 5.88
C SER A 180 -23.31 -20.60 5.05
N ALA A 181 -22.87 -19.50 4.45
CA ALA A 181 -23.56 -18.78 3.40
C ALA A 181 -22.74 -18.84 2.10
N TYR A 182 -23.41 -18.62 0.97
CA TYR A 182 -22.79 -18.56 -0.34
C TYR A 182 -23.07 -17.23 -0.99
N LEU A 183 -22.06 -16.64 -1.60
CA LEU A 183 -22.17 -15.47 -2.44
C LEU A 183 -21.90 -15.88 -3.88
N ASP A 184 -22.89 -15.73 -4.76
CA ASP A 184 -22.78 -16.16 -6.16
C ASP A 184 -21.61 -15.48 -6.88
N ILE A 185 -21.45 -14.15 -6.67
CA ILE A 185 -20.40 -13.37 -7.27
C ILE A 185 -20.02 -12.19 -6.36
N VAL A 186 -18.72 -12.02 -6.14
CA VAL A 186 -18.11 -10.81 -5.58
C VAL A 186 -17.22 -10.23 -6.66
N LYS A 187 -17.70 -9.16 -7.31
CA LYS A 187 -16.96 -8.54 -8.42
C LYS A 187 -15.64 -7.95 -7.92
N SER A 188 -14.68 -7.80 -8.85
CA SER A 188 -13.45 -7.07 -8.57
C SER A 188 -13.77 -5.68 -8.01
N GLU A 189 -13.10 -5.27 -6.94
CA GLU A 189 -13.26 -3.99 -6.22
C GLU A 189 -14.59 -3.83 -5.45
N ASP A 190 -15.50 -4.79 -5.54
CA ASP A 190 -16.82 -4.71 -4.91
C ASP A 190 -16.81 -5.29 -3.48
N GLU A 191 -17.75 -4.80 -2.67
CA GLU A 191 -18.03 -5.34 -1.34
C GLU A 191 -19.35 -6.10 -1.36
N LYS A 192 -19.38 -7.23 -0.64
CA LYS A 192 -20.58 -8.03 -0.45
C LYS A 192 -20.74 -8.44 1.00
N GLU A 193 -21.98 -8.42 1.45
CA GLU A 193 -22.38 -8.99 2.74
C GLU A 193 -23.01 -10.35 2.55
N THR A 194 -22.77 -11.25 3.49
CA THR A 194 -23.48 -12.53 3.56
C THR A 194 -24.91 -12.32 4.03
N GLU A 195 -25.78 -13.30 3.79
CA GLU A 195 -26.98 -13.47 4.59
C GLU A 195 -26.62 -13.66 6.07
N GLU A 196 -27.60 -13.50 6.95
CA GLU A 196 -27.41 -13.76 8.37
C GLU A 196 -27.21 -15.26 8.63
N LEU A 197 -26.07 -15.61 9.19
CA LEU A 197 -25.74 -16.97 9.61
C LEU A 197 -26.22 -17.19 11.05
N PHE A 198 -27.09 -18.13 11.24
CA PHE A 198 -27.71 -18.44 12.52
C PHE A 198 -26.94 -19.56 13.23
N LEU A 199 -26.17 -19.21 14.24
CA LEU A 199 -25.44 -20.17 15.08
C LEU A 199 -26.21 -20.40 16.39
N ARG A 200 -26.71 -21.62 16.59
CA ARG A 200 -27.37 -21.99 17.83
C ARG A 200 -26.33 -22.44 18.86
N VAL A 201 -26.27 -21.75 19.98
CA VAL A 201 -25.38 -22.13 21.08
C VAL A 201 -26.02 -23.26 21.87
N PRO A 202 -25.36 -24.42 22.04
CA PRO A 202 -25.91 -25.52 22.84
C PRO A 202 -26.19 -25.10 24.29
N LYS A 203 -27.11 -25.83 24.93
CA LYS A 203 -27.41 -25.65 26.37
C LYS A 203 -26.35 -26.27 27.24
#